data_771f5eb95623c146bad120e34d341b71
#
_entry.id   771f5eb95623c146bad120e34d341b71
#
_cell.length_a   1.000
_cell.length_b   1.000
_cell.length_c   1.000
_cell.angle_alpha   90.00
_cell.angle_beta   90.00
_cell.angle_gamma   90.00
#
_symmetry.space_group_name_H-M   'P 1'
#
loop_
_entity.id
_entity.type
_entity.pdbx_description
1 polymer ?
#
loop_
_entity_poly.entity_id
_entity_poly.type
_entity_poly.pdbx_seq_one_letter_code
_entity_poly.pdbx_strand_id
1 'polypeptide(L)'
;EYALKEYVSEPPSDELIVRVEEKLGYKLPASYIWLMKQHNGGMPVNTCYLTDESTCWAEDHVAITGIFGIGWEKAYALCGSLGSQFMIDEWEYPAIGVAIGDCPSTGHDMIFLDYRDCGPQGEPAVVHVDQENDYKITHLADSFGEFIRGLENEAVYDLDEDEEDDAGEDEKADGSNSKGAFAGFVLMSKGKWDKDQFIRDMKEKWDITVEEDEDKRDDALVFDVGNMITAVSLMTYPIPGGEAELNAENNYMWPEAVEAARKHRAHIMVAVLGKEDDVLEKGRLYTRLVAACCHQKYATGVYTSGVVFE
;
A
#
# COMPACT_ATOMS: atom_id res chain seq x y z
N GLU A 1 4.24 11.48 13.63
CA GLU A 1 5.16 12.46 14.29
C GLU A 1 6.57 12.42 13.67
N TYR A 2 7.13 11.23 13.38
CA TYR A 2 8.45 11.08 12.74
C TYR A 2 8.48 11.72 11.34
N ALA A 3 7.52 11.41 10.47
CA ALA A 3 7.45 11.95 9.11
C ALA A 3 7.41 13.49 9.10
N LEU A 4 6.61 14.11 9.99
CA LEU A 4 6.54 15.58 10.12
C LEU A 4 7.87 16.21 10.55
N LYS A 5 8.65 15.49 11.35
CA LYS A 5 9.93 15.98 11.83
C LYS A 5 11.02 15.87 10.78
N GLU A 6 11.13 14.72 10.11
CA GLU A 6 12.30 14.37 9.30
C GLU A 6 12.10 14.61 7.79
N TYR A 7 10.85 14.58 7.28
CA TYR A 7 10.56 14.67 5.84
C TYR A 7 9.75 15.92 5.46
N VAL A 8 8.69 16.24 6.23
CA VAL A 8 7.68 17.20 5.78
C VAL A 8 8.10 18.63 6.03
N SER A 9 8.12 19.43 4.96
CA SER A 9 8.33 20.87 4.99
C SER A 9 7.10 21.62 4.48
N GLU A 10 7.11 22.97 4.63
CA GLU A 10 6.12 23.83 3.97
C GLU A 10 6.18 23.66 2.44
N PRO A 11 5.05 23.84 1.72
CA PRO A 11 5.02 23.79 0.28
C PRO A 11 6.08 24.72 -0.35
N PRO A 12 6.86 24.24 -1.35
CA PRO A 12 7.96 25.01 -1.90
C PRO A 12 7.46 26.18 -2.77
N SER A 13 8.08 27.35 -2.61
CA SER A 13 7.90 28.45 -3.54
C SER A 13 8.61 28.20 -4.88
N ASP A 14 8.21 28.91 -5.94
CA ASP A 14 8.85 28.76 -7.26
C ASP A 14 10.34 29.15 -7.20
N GLU A 15 10.72 30.14 -6.39
CA GLU A 15 12.10 30.54 -6.17
C GLU A 15 12.91 29.44 -5.44
N LEU A 16 12.29 28.74 -4.50
CA LEU A 16 12.93 27.62 -3.81
C LEU A 16 13.19 26.45 -4.77
N ILE A 17 12.21 26.13 -5.62
CA ILE A 17 12.34 25.10 -6.65
C ILE A 17 13.51 25.40 -7.58
N VAL A 18 13.57 26.61 -8.13
CA VAL A 18 14.68 27.03 -9.02
C VAL A 18 16.04 26.89 -8.33
N ARG A 19 16.16 27.31 -7.08
CA ARG A 19 17.41 27.20 -6.33
C ARG A 19 17.82 25.75 -6.07
N VAL A 20 16.87 24.86 -5.82
CA VAL A 20 17.13 23.43 -5.63
C VAL A 20 17.56 22.80 -6.95
N GLU A 21 16.89 23.09 -8.07
CA GLU A 21 17.27 22.62 -9.40
C GLU A 21 18.68 23.11 -9.80
N GLU A 22 19.01 24.39 -9.55
CA GLU A 22 20.35 24.94 -9.77
C GLU A 22 21.42 24.22 -8.93
N LYS A 23 21.10 23.91 -7.67
CA LYS A 23 22.00 23.20 -6.77
C LYS A 23 22.25 21.76 -7.21
N LEU A 24 21.22 21.06 -7.62
CA LEU A 24 21.29 19.66 -8.07
C LEU A 24 21.83 19.53 -9.51
N GLY A 25 21.67 20.55 -10.33
CA GLY A 25 22.03 20.53 -11.75
C GLY A 25 21.00 19.86 -12.67
N TYR A 26 19.82 19.56 -12.16
CA TYR A 26 18.75 18.85 -12.87
C TYR A 26 17.44 19.63 -12.77
N LYS A 27 16.60 19.52 -13.81
CA LYS A 27 15.21 19.98 -13.78
C LYS A 27 14.34 18.90 -13.15
N LEU A 28 13.56 19.27 -12.13
CA LEU A 28 12.62 18.34 -11.49
C LEU A 28 11.38 18.13 -12.37
N PRO A 29 10.85 16.89 -12.42
CA PRO A 29 9.63 16.58 -13.15
C PRO A 29 8.43 17.43 -12.69
N ALA A 30 7.59 17.84 -13.64
CA ALA A 30 6.41 18.63 -13.32
C ALA A 30 5.47 17.90 -12.34
N SER A 31 5.36 16.57 -12.44
CA SER A 31 4.61 15.71 -11.53
C SER A 31 5.18 15.72 -10.12
N TYR A 32 6.51 15.71 -9.97
CA TYR A 32 7.19 15.82 -8.68
C TYR A 32 6.92 17.18 -8.02
N ILE A 33 7.13 18.28 -8.77
CA ILE A 33 6.86 19.63 -8.29
C ILE A 33 5.40 19.79 -7.88
N TRP A 34 4.47 19.25 -8.69
CA TRP A 34 3.05 19.32 -8.38
C TRP A 34 2.73 18.64 -7.05
N LEU A 35 3.26 17.42 -6.83
CA LEU A 35 3.04 16.69 -5.58
C LEU A 35 3.62 17.46 -4.38
N MET A 36 4.87 17.97 -4.50
CA MET A 36 5.53 18.70 -3.42
C MET A 36 4.82 20.02 -3.07
N LYS A 37 4.14 20.64 -4.03
CA LYS A 37 3.27 21.80 -3.77
C LYS A 37 1.99 21.46 -3.00
N GLN A 38 1.53 20.21 -3.04
CA GLN A 38 0.41 19.75 -2.23
C GLN A 38 0.89 19.30 -0.85
N HIS A 39 1.99 18.53 -0.80
CA HIS A 39 2.60 18.02 0.40
C HIS A 39 4.11 17.84 0.17
N ASN A 40 4.93 18.65 0.84
CA ASN A 40 6.35 18.74 0.56
C ASN A 40 7.16 17.68 1.33
N GLY A 41 7.30 16.51 0.76
CA GLY A 41 7.95 15.34 1.35
C GLY A 41 7.04 14.57 2.29
N GLY A 42 7.39 13.34 2.64
CA GLY A 42 6.62 12.54 3.59
C GLY A 42 6.72 11.05 3.36
N MET A 43 6.05 10.29 4.21
CA MET A 43 5.95 8.84 4.10
C MET A 43 4.61 8.50 3.44
N PRO A 44 4.60 7.85 2.27
CA PRO A 44 3.36 7.48 1.59
C PRO A 44 2.62 6.37 2.37
N VAL A 45 1.31 6.25 2.15
CA VAL A 45 0.51 5.15 2.71
C VAL A 45 0.75 3.86 1.93
N ASN A 46 0.91 3.98 0.62
CA ASN A 46 1.30 2.88 -0.25
C ASN A 46 2.83 2.89 -0.37
N THR A 47 3.48 1.86 0.13
CA THR A 47 4.93 1.81 0.34
C THR A 47 5.66 0.82 -0.56
N CYS A 48 4.95 0.03 -1.36
CA CYS A 48 5.55 -0.97 -2.22
C CYS A 48 5.38 -0.63 -3.70
N TYR A 49 6.36 -0.98 -4.52
CA TYR A 49 6.30 -0.86 -5.98
C TYR A 49 6.70 -2.19 -6.63
N LEU A 50 5.80 -2.75 -7.46
CA LEU A 50 6.03 -4.01 -8.16
C LEU A 50 7.24 -3.91 -9.10
N THR A 51 8.06 -4.95 -9.14
CA THR A 51 9.22 -5.09 -10.03
C THR A 51 9.16 -6.39 -10.81
N ASP A 52 9.69 -6.37 -12.05
CA ASP A 52 9.79 -7.57 -12.89
C ASP A 52 11.00 -8.45 -12.53
N GLU A 53 11.84 -8.02 -11.60
CA GLU A 53 13.04 -8.73 -11.16
C GLU A 53 13.24 -8.58 -9.65
N SER A 54 13.86 -9.58 -9.03
CA SER A 54 14.15 -9.56 -7.60
C SER A 54 15.08 -8.42 -7.19
N THR A 55 14.81 -7.84 -6.04
CA THR A 55 15.58 -6.78 -5.39
C THR A 55 16.17 -7.28 -4.09
N CYS A 56 16.92 -6.46 -3.36
CA CYS A 56 17.39 -6.77 -2.01
C CYS A 56 16.25 -6.87 -0.99
N TRP A 57 15.08 -6.32 -1.33
CA TRP A 57 13.92 -6.29 -0.45
C TRP A 57 13.03 -7.52 -0.61
N ALA A 58 12.65 -7.86 -1.84
CA ALA A 58 11.75 -8.98 -2.15
C ALA A 58 11.98 -9.50 -3.57
N GLU A 59 11.32 -10.61 -3.90
CA GLU A 59 11.42 -11.22 -5.24
C GLU A 59 10.71 -10.40 -6.32
N ASP A 60 9.67 -9.65 -5.97
CA ASP A 60 8.74 -9.01 -6.90
C ASP A 60 8.43 -7.54 -6.61
N HIS A 61 8.97 -6.94 -5.55
CA HIS A 61 8.74 -5.53 -5.22
C HIS A 61 9.92 -4.85 -4.52
N VAL A 62 9.87 -3.53 -4.43
CA VAL A 62 10.68 -2.71 -3.53
C VAL A 62 9.81 -2.03 -2.51
N ALA A 63 10.29 -1.89 -1.28
CA ALA A 63 9.65 -1.10 -0.23
C ALA A 63 10.25 0.32 -0.17
N ILE A 64 9.41 1.31 0.14
CA ILE A 64 9.77 2.73 0.18
C ILE A 64 9.39 3.28 1.55
N THR A 65 10.32 3.90 2.25
CA THR A 65 10.05 4.55 3.54
C THR A 65 9.46 5.94 3.33
N GLY A 66 10.13 6.76 2.52
CA GLY A 66 9.73 8.14 2.36
C GLY A 66 10.13 8.77 1.03
N ILE A 67 9.42 9.83 0.66
CA ILE A 67 9.72 10.66 -0.51
C ILE A 67 10.26 12.00 -0.02
N PHE A 68 11.38 12.42 -0.57
CA PHE A 68 12.10 13.63 -0.14
C PHE A 68 11.35 14.90 -0.58
N GLY A 69 11.29 15.89 0.31
CA GLY A 69 10.74 17.19 -0.02
C GLY A 69 11.73 18.08 -0.77
N ILE A 70 11.21 19.08 -1.48
CA ILE A 70 12.04 20.13 -2.13
C ILE A 70 12.52 21.12 -1.06
N GLY A 71 13.82 21.17 -0.81
CA GLY A 71 14.41 22.09 0.17
C GLY A 71 15.69 21.60 0.81
N TRP A 72 16.05 22.27 1.93
CA TRP A 72 17.25 21.99 2.74
C TRP A 72 16.95 21.71 4.20
N GLU A 73 15.74 22.01 4.68
CA GLU A 73 15.44 22.13 6.11
C GLU A 73 15.32 20.77 6.82
N LYS A 74 14.88 19.75 6.10
CA LYS A 74 14.71 18.41 6.64
C LYS A 74 15.92 17.53 6.32
N ALA A 75 16.20 16.55 7.16
CA ALA A 75 17.25 15.57 6.89
C ALA A 75 16.99 14.87 5.56
N TYR A 76 15.77 14.41 5.36
CA TYR A 76 15.28 13.76 4.15
C TYR A 76 14.59 14.76 3.20
N ALA A 77 15.31 15.82 2.83
CA ALA A 77 14.95 16.72 1.74
C ALA A 77 15.96 16.57 0.61
N LEU A 78 15.64 16.95 -0.62
CA LEU A 78 16.51 16.78 -1.80
C LEU A 78 17.93 17.33 -1.58
N CYS A 79 18.05 18.45 -0.87
CA CYS A 79 19.32 19.07 -0.50
C CYS A 79 19.58 19.03 1.01
N GLY A 80 18.89 18.17 1.75
CA GLY A 80 19.06 17.99 3.19
C GLY A 80 20.34 17.26 3.56
N SER A 81 20.56 17.06 4.86
CA SER A 81 21.78 16.39 5.37
C SER A 81 21.87 14.89 5.00
N LEU A 82 20.74 14.27 4.68
CA LEU A 82 20.65 12.90 4.14
C LEU A 82 20.01 12.92 2.73
N GLY A 83 20.17 14.03 2.02
CA GLY A 83 19.61 14.24 0.69
C GLY A 83 20.48 13.69 -0.44
N SER A 84 20.08 13.97 -1.68
CA SER A 84 20.65 13.37 -2.89
C SER A 84 22.18 13.51 -2.99
N GLN A 85 22.72 14.72 -2.71
CA GLN A 85 24.18 14.93 -2.82
C GLN A 85 24.96 14.14 -1.75
N PHE A 86 24.42 14.04 -0.52
CA PHE A 86 25.03 13.25 0.56
C PHE A 86 25.14 11.78 0.17
N MET A 87 24.06 11.23 -0.42
CA MET A 87 24.07 9.82 -0.85
C MET A 87 25.11 9.56 -1.94
N ILE A 88 25.33 10.51 -2.86
CA ILE A 88 26.34 10.38 -3.92
C ILE A 88 27.76 10.55 -3.36
N ASP A 89 27.99 11.53 -2.48
CA ASP A 89 29.34 11.88 -2.02
C ASP A 89 29.86 10.97 -0.91
N GLU A 90 28.99 10.57 0.02
CA GLU A 90 29.41 9.84 1.23
C GLU A 90 29.08 8.33 1.16
N TRP A 91 28.02 7.97 0.41
CA TRP A 91 27.59 6.58 0.25
C TRP A 91 27.93 6.01 -1.13
N GLU A 92 28.64 6.78 -1.96
CA GLU A 92 29.15 6.37 -3.27
C GLU A 92 28.07 5.94 -4.29
N TYR A 93 26.82 6.38 -4.09
CA TYR A 93 25.75 6.12 -5.07
C TYR A 93 26.12 6.70 -6.44
N PRO A 94 25.72 6.03 -7.54
CA PRO A 94 26.06 6.50 -8.88
C PRO A 94 25.43 7.87 -9.16
N ALA A 95 26.20 8.80 -9.75
CA ALA A 95 25.75 10.14 -10.12
C ALA A 95 24.88 10.10 -11.38
N ILE A 96 23.79 9.33 -11.36
CA ILE A 96 22.83 9.15 -12.47
C ILE A 96 21.73 10.20 -12.49
N GLY A 97 21.57 10.96 -11.40
CA GLY A 97 20.51 11.95 -11.26
C GLY A 97 20.28 12.37 -9.83
N VAL A 98 19.05 12.27 -9.34
CA VAL A 98 18.62 12.82 -8.05
C VAL A 98 18.00 11.72 -7.19
N ALA A 99 18.54 11.44 -6.00
CA ALA A 99 17.88 10.59 -5.00
C ALA A 99 16.64 11.34 -4.46
N ILE A 100 15.48 10.69 -4.55
CA ILE A 100 14.19 11.27 -4.21
C ILE A 100 13.45 10.55 -3.10
N GLY A 101 13.96 9.44 -2.65
CA GLY A 101 13.34 8.64 -1.59
C GLY A 101 14.29 7.61 -1.03
N ASP A 102 14.03 7.20 0.20
CA ASP A 102 14.73 6.15 0.89
C ASP A 102 13.85 4.91 1.06
N CYS A 103 14.51 3.79 1.27
CA CYS A 103 13.92 2.49 1.53
C CYS A 103 14.12 2.09 2.99
N PRO A 104 13.44 1.02 3.51
CA PRO A 104 13.56 0.60 4.91
C PRO A 104 14.95 0.09 5.32
N SER A 105 15.86 -0.08 4.38
CA SER A 105 17.25 -0.57 4.57
C SER A 105 18.20 0.42 5.27
N THR A 106 17.71 1.58 5.72
CA THR A 106 18.52 2.61 6.41
C THR A 106 19.62 3.21 5.51
N GLY A 107 19.35 3.34 4.20
CA GLY A 107 20.24 3.98 3.23
C GLY A 107 21.02 3.01 2.33
N HIS A 108 20.86 1.68 2.51
CA HIS A 108 21.52 0.68 1.65
C HIS A 108 20.83 0.51 0.29
N ASP A 109 19.63 1.04 0.13
CA ASP A 109 18.98 1.19 -1.16
C ASP A 109 18.13 2.47 -1.22
N MET A 110 18.00 3.03 -2.42
CA MET A 110 17.44 4.36 -2.63
C MET A 110 16.63 4.43 -3.92
N ILE A 111 15.66 5.33 -3.97
CA ILE A 111 14.90 5.66 -5.17
C ILE A 111 15.48 6.90 -5.84
N PHE A 112 15.77 6.80 -7.14
CA PHE A 112 16.37 7.87 -7.94
C PHE A 112 15.50 8.29 -9.12
N LEU A 113 15.57 9.56 -9.45
CA LEU A 113 15.27 10.07 -10.80
C LEU A 113 16.51 9.86 -11.66
N ASP A 114 16.42 9.04 -12.70
CA ASP A 114 17.50 8.68 -13.59
C ASP A 114 17.49 9.55 -14.85
N TYR A 115 18.50 10.41 -14.98
CA TYR A 115 18.63 11.35 -16.10
C TYR A 115 19.61 10.89 -17.19
N ARG A 116 20.13 9.67 -17.14
CA ARG A 116 21.15 9.20 -18.10
C ARG A 116 20.66 9.24 -19.54
N ASP A 117 19.41 8.87 -19.79
CA ASP A 117 18.87 8.76 -21.15
C ASP A 117 18.23 10.07 -21.64
N CYS A 118 17.65 10.87 -20.74
CA CYS A 118 16.92 12.09 -21.12
C CYS A 118 17.77 13.37 -20.98
N GLY A 119 18.91 13.30 -20.27
CA GLY A 119 19.73 14.44 -19.91
C GLY A 119 19.10 15.34 -18.82
N PRO A 120 19.85 16.32 -18.27
CA PRO A 120 19.49 17.04 -17.06
C PRO A 120 18.26 17.95 -17.18
N GLN A 121 17.69 18.08 -18.36
CA GLN A 121 16.50 18.92 -18.65
C GLN A 121 15.30 18.07 -19.13
N GLY A 122 15.48 16.75 -19.31
CA GLY A 122 14.45 15.84 -19.80
C GLY A 122 13.56 15.30 -18.67
N GLU A 123 12.59 14.48 -19.05
CA GLU A 123 11.76 13.72 -18.10
C GLU A 123 12.52 12.43 -17.70
N PRO A 124 12.92 12.27 -16.43
CA PRO A 124 13.69 11.12 -16.01
C PRO A 124 12.78 9.90 -15.70
N ALA A 125 13.33 8.72 -15.91
CA ALA A 125 12.78 7.49 -15.34
C ALA A 125 12.95 7.47 -13.81
N VAL A 126 12.19 6.59 -13.14
CA VAL A 126 12.38 6.29 -11.72
C VAL A 126 13.01 4.90 -11.60
N VAL A 127 14.07 4.82 -10.81
CA VAL A 127 14.83 3.59 -10.60
C VAL A 127 15.09 3.36 -9.12
N HIS A 128 15.19 2.10 -8.74
CA HIS A 128 15.75 1.66 -7.46
C HIS A 128 17.25 1.38 -7.64
N VAL A 129 18.06 1.76 -6.67
CA VAL A 129 19.51 1.53 -6.65
C VAL A 129 19.90 0.83 -5.36
N ASP A 130 20.45 -0.36 -5.48
CA ASP A 130 20.81 -1.26 -4.38
C ASP A 130 22.32 -1.24 -4.15
N GLN A 131 22.78 -0.59 -3.05
CA GLN A 131 24.19 -0.48 -2.69
C GLN A 131 24.81 -1.84 -2.36
N GLU A 132 24.09 -2.71 -1.66
CA GLU A 132 24.61 -4.01 -1.24
C GLU A 132 24.80 -4.98 -2.41
N ASN A 133 24.14 -4.71 -3.53
CA ASN A 133 24.27 -5.50 -4.74
C ASN A 133 25.05 -4.72 -5.83
N ASP A 134 26.19 -4.16 -5.45
CA ASP A 134 27.11 -3.43 -6.34
C ASP A 134 26.41 -2.29 -7.12
N TYR A 135 25.52 -1.56 -6.45
CA TYR A 135 24.68 -0.49 -7.01
C TYR A 135 23.82 -0.93 -8.20
N LYS A 136 23.28 -2.15 -8.13
CA LYS A 136 22.33 -2.65 -9.12
C LYS A 136 21.20 -1.63 -9.29
N ILE A 137 20.91 -1.30 -10.55
CA ILE A 137 19.84 -0.37 -10.92
C ILE A 137 18.67 -1.18 -11.47
N THR A 138 17.53 -1.12 -10.79
CA THR A 138 16.27 -1.72 -11.23
C THR A 138 15.32 -0.63 -11.69
N HIS A 139 14.82 -0.71 -12.92
CA HIS A 139 13.84 0.22 -13.47
C HIS A 139 12.49 0.01 -12.79
N LEU A 140 11.84 1.12 -12.37
CA LEU A 140 10.51 1.09 -11.76
C LEU A 140 9.46 1.70 -12.69
N ALA A 141 9.66 2.92 -13.20
CA ALA A 141 8.69 3.61 -14.01
C ALA A 141 9.34 4.59 -15.01
N ASP A 142 8.67 4.87 -16.13
CA ASP A 142 9.14 5.81 -17.15
C ASP A 142 9.00 7.29 -16.71
N SER A 143 8.25 7.56 -15.64
CA SER A 143 8.09 8.90 -15.07
C SER A 143 7.75 8.86 -13.59
N PHE A 144 8.03 9.95 -12.87
CA PHE A 144 7.62 10.07 -11.46
C PHE A 144 6.10 9.97 -11.27
N GLY A 145 5.32 10.49 -12.24
CA GLY A 145 3.86 10.38 -12.17
C GLY A 145 3.33 8.95 -12.29
N GLU A 146 4.01 8.09 -13.07
CA GLU A 146 3.69 6.65 -13.14
C GLU A 146 4.12 5.93 -11.88
N PHE A 147 5.32 6.22 -11.38
CA PHE A 147 5.82 5.68 -10.14
C PHE A 147 4.83 5.90 -8.96
N ILE A 148 4.39 7.13 -8.73
CA ILE A 148 3.44 7.44 -7.64
C ILE A 148 2.11 6.71 -7.80
N ARG A 149 1.62 6.55 -9.03
CA ARG A 149 0.37 5.82 -9.29
C ARG A 149 0.50 4.29 -9.18
N GLY A 150 1.72 3.79 -9.35
CA GLY A 150 2.05 2.38 -9.24
C GLY A 150 2.39 1.93 -7.81
N LEU A 151 2.43 2.85 -6.84
CA LEU A 151 2.64 2.47 -5.44
C LEU A 151 1.44 1.72 -4.88
N GLU A 152 1.70 0.58 -4.28
CA GLU A 152 0.73 -0.34 -3.67
C GLU A 152 0.94 -0.44 -2.16
N ASN A 153 -0.10 -0.89 -1.46
CA ASN A 153 -0.01 -1.09 -0.01
C ASN A 153 0.77 -2.36 0.31
N GLU A 154 1.63 -2.31 1.32
CA GLU A 154 2.43 -3.44 1.81
C GLU A 154 1.58 -4.70 2.11
N ALA A 155 0.35 -4.51 2.59
CA ALA A 155 -0.57 -5.62 2.87
C ALA A 155 -0.93 -6.48 1.63
N VAL A 156 -0.63 -6.01 0.41
CA VAL A 156 -0.79 -6.81 -0.81
C VAL A 156 0.27 -7.92 -0.85
N TYR A 157 1.45 -7.68 -0.29
CA TYR A 157 2.60 -8.58 -0.30
C TYR A 157 2.70 -9.46 0.95
N ASP A 158 2.13 -9.02 2.10
CA ASP A 158 2.12 -9.79 3.36
C ASP A 158 1.31 -11.10 3.26
N LEU A 159 0.47 -11.25 2.22
CA LEU A 159 -0.36 -12.45 2.04
C LEU A 159 0.43 -13.65 1.49
N ASP A 160 1.65 -13.44 0.99
CA ASP A 160 2.46 -14.48 0.37
C ASP A 160 3.49 -15.11 1.34
N GLU A 161 3.79 -14.48 2.49
CA GLU A 161 4.79 -14.98 3.43
C GLU A 161 4.26 -16.09 4.39
N ASP A 162 2.95 -16.22 4.58
CA ASP A 162 2.36 -17.20 5.51
C ASP A 162 2.22 -18.63 4.91
N GLU A 163 2.55 -18.88 3.65
CA GLU A 163 2.42 -20.20 3.00
C GLU A 163 3.73 -21.02 2.92
N GLU A 164 4.90 -20.50 3.33
CA GLU A 164 6.17 -21.25 3.14
C GLU A 164 6.61 -22.19 4.27
N ASP A 165 5.94 -22.27 5.42
CA ASP A 165 6.44 -23.05 6.57
C ASP A 165 5.92 -24.51 6.71
N ASP A 166 5.12 -25.06 5.78
CA ASP A 166 4.78 -26.51 5.86
C ASP A 166 4.48 -27.19 4.50
N ALA A 167 5.47 -27.37 3.60
CA ALA A 167 5.35 -28.40 2.57
C ALA A 167 6.72 -28.86 2.07
N GLY A 168 7.01 -30.14 2.35
CA GLY A 168 8.10 -30.88 1.71
C GLY A 168 7.91 -31.02 0.21
N GLU A 169 9.06 -30.94 -0.47
CA GLU A 169 9.37 -31.27 -1.88
C GLU A 169 8.24 -31.85 -2.74
N ASP A 170 7.76 -31.10 -3.69
CA ASP A 170 7.70 -31.37 -5.13
C ASP A 170 6.64 -30.51 -5.83
N GLU A 171 7.08 -29.96 -6.98
CA GLU A 171 6.35 -29.30 -8.07
C GLU A 171 6.45 -27.77 -8.14
N LYS A 172 7.24 -27.34 -9.13
CA LYS A 172 7.32 -25.97 -9.64
C LYS A 172 5.94 -25.50 -10.07
N ALA A 173 5.35 -24.58 -9.29
CA ALA A 173 4.21 -23.81 -9.73
C ALA A 173 4.70 -22.53 -10.41
N ASP A 174 4.21 -22.33 -11.62
CA ASP A 174 4.35 -21.16 -12.49
C ASP A 174 3.88 -19.89 -11.74
N GLY A 175 4.74 -18.87 -11.64
CA GLY A 175 4.45 -17.63 -10.96
C GLY A 175 3.28 -16.87 -11.60
N SER A 176 2.08 -17.05 -11.09
CA SER A 176 0.91 -16.26 -11.49
C SER A 176 0.61 -15.24 -10.40
N ASN A 177 0.93 -14.04 -10.71
CA ASN A 177 0.60 -12.76 -10.09
C ASN A 177 -0.82 -12.73 -9.50
N SER A 178 -1.00 -12.58 -8.19
CA SER A 178 -2.31 -12.46 -7.54
C SER A 178 -2.95 -11.07 -7.70
N LYS A 179 -3.01 -10.56 -8.94
CA LYS A 179 -3.80 -9.37 -9.27
C LYS A 179 -5.28 -9.67 -9.07
N GLY A 180 -5.85 -9.22 -7.96
CA GLY A 180 -7.29 -9.21 -7.77
C GLY A 180 -7.86 -9.91 -6.54
N ALA A 181 -7.17 -9.91 -5.42
CA ALA A 181 -7.78 -10.14 -4.13
C ALA A 181 -8.60 -8.90 -3.71
N PHE A 182 -9.80 -9.12 -3.17
CA PHE A 182 -10.59 -8.08 -2.53
C PHE A 182 -10.63 -8.37 -1.03
N ALA A 183 -10.15 -7.44 -0.21
CA ALA A 183 -10.19 -7.55 1.24
C ALA A 183 -10.76 -6.28 1.89
N GLY A 184 -11.39 -6.44 3.05
CA GLY A 184 -11.89 -5.33 3.85
C GLY A 184 -12.55 -5.81 5.12
N PHE A 185 -12.97 -4.86 5.94
CA PHE A 185 -13.38 -5.10 7.31
C PHE A 185 -14.73 -4.45 7.61
N VAL A 186 -15.65 -5.19 8.25
CA VAL A 186 -16.85 -4.61 8.82
C VAL A 186 -16.60 -4.32 10.29
N LEU A 187 -16.62 -3.05 10.66
CA LEU A 187 -16.39 -2.59 12.02
C LEU A 187 -17.53 -3.02 12.94
N MET A 188 -17.20 -3.63 14.07
CA MET A 188 -18.16 -4.20 15.01
C MET A 188 -18.03 -3.54 16.39
N SER A 189 -19.13 -3.07 16.93
CA SER A 189 -19.17 -2.54 18.31
C SER A 189 -19.02 -3.62 19.38
N LYS A 190 -19.16 -4.91 19.00
CA LYS A 190 -18.93 -6.08 19.87
C LYS A 190 -18.41 -7.27 19.06
N GLY A 191 -17.52 -8.08 19.65
CA GLY A 191 -16.99 -9.30 19.08
C GLY A 191 -18.02 -10.45 19.07
N LYS A 192 -19.16 -10.24 18.41
CA LYS A 192 -20.23 -11.23 18.23
C LYS A 192 -20.91 -11.04 16.89
N TRP A 193 -21.09 -12.11 16.16
CA TRP A 193 -21.86 -12.16 14.92
C TRP A 193 -22.86 -13.31 14.95
N ASP A 194 -23.86 -13.26 14.07
CA ASP A 194 -24.83 -14.31 13.81
C ASP A 194 -24.46 -14.97 12.46
N LYS A 195 -23.68 -16.04 12.53
CA LYS A 195 -23.22 -16.78 11.35
C LYS A 195 -24.39 -17.37 10.57
N ASP A 196 -25.43 -17.87 11.25
CA ASP A 196 -26.62 -18.41 10.59
C ASP A 196 -27.40 -17.32 9.85
N GLN A 197 -27.44 -16.08 10.37
CA GLN A 197 -28.03 -14.95 9.68
C GLN A 197 -27.25 -14.64 8.40
N PHE A 198 -25.91 -14.61 8.46
CA PHE A 198 -25.06 -14.38 7.29
C PHE A 198 -25.33 -15.43 6.20
N ILE A 199 -25.35 -16.71 6.55
CA ILE A 199 -25.62 -17.84 5.64
C ILE A 199 -27.00 -17.69 4.99
N ARG A 200 -28.04 -17.38 5.80
CA ARG A 200 -29.40 -17.13 5.27
C ARG A 200 -29.43 -15.94 4.30
N ASP A 201 -28.79 -14.83 4.67
CA ASP A 201 -28.76 -13.62 3.83
C ASP A 201 -28.07 -13.90 2.49
N MET A 202 -26.98 -14.64 2.46
CA MET A 202 -26.30 -15.04 1.23
C MET A 202 -27.21 -15.87 0.33
N LYS A 203 -27.95 -16.83 0.90
CA LYS A 203 -28.86 -17.68 0.13
C LYS A 203 -30.10 -16.93 -0.35
N GLU A 204 -30.76 -16.15 0.53
CA GLU A 204 -32.05 -15.52 0.23
C GLU A 204 -31.90 -14.33 -0.72
N LYS A 205 -30.83 -13.53 -0.58
CA LYS A 205 -30.64 -12.28 -1.36
C LYS A 205 -29.91 -12.48 -2.66
N TRP A 206 -28.95 -13.42 -2.72
CA TRP A 206 -28.08 -13.58 -3.88
C TRP A 206 -28.00 -15.02 -4.43
N ASP A 207 -28.78 -15.94 -3.86
CA ASP A 207 -28.79 -17.39 -4.21
C ASP A 207 -27.40 -18.05 -4.13
N ILE A 208 -26.56 -17.56 -3.20
CA ILE A 208 -25.23 -18.13 -2.93
C ILE A 208 -25.36 -19.11 -1.76
N THR A 209 -25.00 -20.37 -2.01
CA THR A 209 -24.96 -21.39 -0.97
C THR A 209 -23.60 -21.35 -0.30
N VAL A 210 -23.58 -21.17 1.01
CA VAL A 210 -22.37 -21.24 1.85
C VAL A 210 -22.31 -22.66 2.40
N GLU A 211 -21.31 -23.42 1.98
CA GLU A 211 -21.00 -24.74 2.53
C GLU A 211 -20.06 -24.56 3.71
N GLU A 212 -20.44 -25.06 4.89
CA GLU A 212 -19.57 -25.00 6.07
C GLU A 212 -18.56 -26.15 5.98
N ASP A 213 -17.29 -25.85 6.25
CA ASP A 213 -16.23 -26.84 6.39
C ASP A 213 -16.53 -27.84 7.50
N GLU A 214 -15.97 -29.06 7.39
CA GLU A 214 -16.11 -30.13 8.38
C GLU A 214 -15.58 -29.72 9.77
N ASP A 215 -14.57 -28.86 9.81
CA ASP A 215 -14.02 -28.19 11.01
C ASP A 215 -14.84 -26.95 11.38
N LYS A 216 -16.07 -27.13 11.82
CA LYS A 216 -16.99 -26.04 12.20
C LYS A 216 -16.35 -25.05 13.17
N ARG A 217 -15.76 -23.97 12.63
CA ARG A 217 -15.32 -22.82 13.42
C ARG A 217 -16.50 -21.88 13.65
N ASP A 218 -16.68 -21.42 14.87
CA ASP A 218 -17.75 -20.46 15.20
C ASP A 218 -17.39 -19.03 14.77
N ASP A 219 -16.12 -18.75 14.54
CA ASP A 219 -15.56 -17.44 14.24
C ASP A 219 -15.20 -17.21 12.76
N ALA A 220 -15.17 -18.26 11.94
CA ALA A 220 -14.79 -18.16 10.53
C ALA A 220 -15.66 -19.01 9.61
N LEU A 221 -15.78 -18.59 8.36
CA LEU A 221 -16.33 -19.30 7.22
C LEU A 221 -15.37 -19.19 6.05
N VAL A 222 -14.97 -20.32 5.50
CA VAL A 222 -14.24 -20.39 4.23
C VAL A 222 -15.05 -21.27 3.29
N PHE A 223 -15.35 -20.77 2.09
CA PHE A 223 -16.19 -21.48 1.13
C PHE A 223 -15.95 -20.99 -0.29
N ASP A 224 -16.21 -21.88 -1.25
CA ASP A 224 -16.06 -21.57 -2.66
C ASP A 224 -17.34 -21.00 -3.28
N VAL A 225 -17.16 -20.02 -4.17
CA VAL A 225 -18.23 -19.52 -5.05
C VAL A 225 -17.73 -19.52 -6.50
N GLY A 226 -18.13 -20.54 -7.24
CA GLY A 226 -17.60 -20.77 -8.60
C GLY A 226 -16.13 -21.19 -8.57
N ASN A 227 -15.23 -20.31 -9.07
CA ASN A 227 -13.79 -20.48 -9.05
C ASN A 227 -13.09 -19.53 -8.05
N MET A 228 -13.87 -18.91 -7.17
CA MET A 228 -13.40 -17.95 -6.18
C MET A 228 -13.46 -18.56 -4.79
N ILE A 229 -12.41 -18.37 -3.99
CA ILE A 229 -12.35 -18.72 -2.58
C ILE A 229 -12.76 -17.50 -1.77
N THR A 230 -13.62 -17.69 -0.78
CA THR A 230 -14.11 -16.62 0.09
C THR A 230 -13.80 -16.93 1.55
N ALA A 231 -13.33 -15.92 2.27
CA ALA A 231 -13.13 -16.01 3.71
C ALA A 231 -13.90 -14.88 4.41
N VAL A 232 -14.63 -15.25 5.47
CA VAL A 232 -15.34 -14.32 6.34
C VAL A 232 -15.04 -14.70 7.77
N SER A 233 -14.32 -13.87 8.52
CA SER A 233 -13.83 -14.21 9.85
C SER A 233 -14.08 -13.09 10.86
N LEU A 234 -14.61 -13.44 12.05
CA LEU A 234 -14.79 -12.52 13.16
C LEU A 234 -13.49 -12.41 13.98
N MET A 235 -12.89 -11.24 13.99
CA MET A 235 -11.81 -10.90 14.89
C MET A 235 -12.35 -10.18 16.12
N THR A 236 -12.08 -10.70 17.32
CA THR A 236 -12.64 -10.18 18.59
C THR A 236 -11.82 -9.04 19.20
N TYR A 237 -11.00 -8.39 18.40
CA TYR A 237 -10.18 -7.21 18.73
C TYR A 237 -10.38 -6.13 17.67
N PRO A 238 -10.06 -4.86 17.98
CA PRO A 238 -10.11 -3.78 17.00
C PRO A 238 -9.08 -3.98 15.87
N ILE A 239 -9.28 -3.33 14.73
CA ILE A 239 -8.27 -3.30 13.67
C ILE A 239 -6.96 -2.78 14.26
N PRO A 240 -5.84 -3.50 14.09
CA PRO A 240 -4.55 -3.15 14.68
C PRO A 240 -4.03 -1.79 14.24
N GLY A 241 -3.12 -1.21 15.01
CA GLY A 241 -2.42 0.04 14.67
C GLY A 241 -3.26 1.31 14.67
N GLY A 242 -4.58 1.25 14.92
CA GLY A 242 -5.48 2.41 14.81
C GLY A 242 -5.72 2.83 13.35
N GLU A 243 -5.54 1.94 12.42
CA GLU A 243 -5.61 2.19 10.98
C GLU A 243 -6.99 2.70 10.54
N ALA A 244 -8.08 2.07 11.01
CA ALA A 244 -9.43 2.53 10.70
C ALA A 244 -9.71 3.93 11.25
N GLU A 245 -9.22 4.25 12.45
CA GLU A 245 -9.35 5.56 13.08
C GLU A 245 -8.62 6.65 12.30
N LEU A 246 -7.38 6.36 11.89
CA LEU A 246 -6.54 7.28 11.12
C LEU A 246 -7.17 7.60 9.75
N ASN A 247 -7.63 6.57 9.05
CA ASN A 247 -8.27 6.74 7.74
C ASN A 247 -9.65 7.41 7.84
N ALA A 248 -10.37 7.22 8.95
CA ALA A 248 -11.64 7.89 9.19
C ALA A 248 -11.48 9.42 9.33
N GLU A 249 -10.34 9.92 9.83
CA GLU A 249 -10.09 11.36 10.01
C GLU A 249 -10.10 12.14 8.69
N ASN A 250 -9.82 11.49 7.58
CA ASN A 250 -9.82 12.08 6.24
C ASN A 250 -11.14 11.89 5.48
N ASN A 251 -12.15 11.27 6.10
CA ASN A 251 -13.43 10.98 5.45
C ASN A 251 -14.37 12.17 5.50
N TYR A 252 -14.43 12.94 4.43
CA TYR A 252 -15.39 14.07 4.29
C TYR A 252 -16.80 13.65 3.90
N MET A 253 -17.01 12.38 3.49
CA MET A 253 -18.32 11.87 3.05
C MET A 253 -19.20 11.41 4.22
N TRP A 254 -18.58 11.04 5.35
CA TRP A 254 -19.28 10.57 6.54
C TRP A 254 -18.70 11.24 7.81
N PRO A 255 -19.34 12.30 8.31
CA PRO A 255 -18.82 13.06 9.47
C PRO A 255 -18.64 12.23 10.76
N GLU A 256 -19.44 11.15 10.93
CA GLU A 256 -19.40 10.28 12.09
C GLU A 256 -18.37 9.13 11.97
N ALA A 257 -17.64 9.04 10.84
CA ALA A 257 -16.68 7.96 10.56
C ALA A 257 -15.65 7.78 11.69
N VAL A 258 -15.08 8.89 12.18
CA VAL A 258 -14.10 8.88 13.28
C VAL A 258 -14.70 8.31 14.57
N GLU A 259 -15.94 8.67 14.89
CA GLU A 259 -16.63 8.16 16.06
C GLU A 259 -16.95 6.66 15.94
N ALA A 260 -17.37 6.22 14.75
CA ALA A 260 -17.64 4.82 14.45
C ALA A 260 -16.35 3.99 14.55
N ALA A 261 -15.27 4.46 13.92
CA ALA A 261 -13.96 3.81 13.98
C ALA A 261 -13.46 3.70 15.44
N ARG A 262 -13.49 4.76 16.22
CA ARG A 262 -13.06 4.75 17.64
C ARG A 262 -13.92 3.87 18.56
N LYS A 263 -15.16 3.60 18.19
CA LYS A 263 -16.09 2.77 18.99
C LYS A 263 -16.00 1.28 18.67
N HIS A 264 -15.41 0.89 17.55
CA HIS A 264 -15.33 -0.54 17.23
C HIS A 264 -14.46 -1.28 18.26
N ARG A 265 -14.82 -2.53 18.52
CA ARG A 265 -14.15 -3.41 19.48
C ARG A 265 -13.77 -4.74 18.88
N ALA A 266 -14.25 -4.98 17.68
CA ALA A 266 -14.05 -6.17 16.88
C ALA A 266 -14.27 -5.80 15.41
N HIS A 267 -13.93 -6.71 14.50
CA HIS A 267 -14.24 -6.55 13.08
C HIS A 267 -14.51 -7.88 12.43
N ILE A 268 -15.26 -7.89 11.34
CA ILE A 268 -15.38 -9.05 10.46
C ILE A 268 -14.47 -8.77 9.26
N MET A 269 -13.47 -9.59 9.08
CA MET A 269 -12.62 -9.60 7.87
C MET A 269 -13.40 -10.31 6.76
N VAL A 270 -13.41 -9.73 5.56
CA VAL A 270 -14.02 -10.31 4.37
C VAL A 270 -12.96 -10.32 3.28
N ALA A 271 -12.67 -11.49 2.72
CA ALA A 271 -11.73 -11.64 1.61
C ALA A 271 -12.33 -12.48 0.48
N VAL A 272 -12.01 -12.14 -0.77
CA VAL A 272 -12.35 -12.89 -1.98
C VAL A 272 -11.09 -13.05 -2.83
N LEU A 273 -10.68 -14.30 -3.01
CA LEU A 273 -9.54 -14.71 -3.81
C LEU A 273 -10.02 -15.42 -5.08
N GLY A 274 -9.28 -15.34 -6.18
CA GLY A 274 -9.64 -16.01 -7.42
C GLY A 274 -8.71 -15.61 -8.56
N LYS A 275 -8.80 -16.30 -9.72
CA LYS A 275 -7.94 -16.04 -10.87
C LYS A 275 -8.14 -14.62 -11.43
N GLU A 276 -7.09 -14.06 -12.05
CA GLU A 276 -7.00 -12.69 -12.53
C GLU A 276 -8.13 -12.22 -13.47
N ASP A 277 -8.65 -13.11 -14.30
CA ASP A 277 -9.58 -12.76 -15.38
C ASP A 277 -10.97 -12.30 -14.93
N ASP A 278 -11.27 -12.31 -13.64
CA ASP A 278 -12.64 -12.17 -13.12
C ASP A 278 -12.79 -11.04 -12.06
N VAL A 279 -12.03 -9.95 -12.21
CA VAL A 279 -12.00 -8.81 -11.25
C VAL A 279 -13.41 -8.28 -10.95
N LEU A 280 -14.28 -8.17 -11.97
CA LEU A 280 -15.65 -7.69 -11.78
C LEU A 280 -16.51 -8.65 -10.95
N GLU A 281 -16.42 -9.95 -11.19
CA GLU A 281 -17.19 -10.94 -10.45
C GLU A 281 -16.68 -11.06 -9.00
N LYS A 282 -15.36 -11.00 -8.80
CA LYS A 282 -14.76 -10.91 -7.45
C LYS A 282 -15.25 -9.67 -6.71
N GLY A 283 -15.19 -8.50 -7.32
CA GLY A 283 -15.68 -7.26 -6.72
C GLY A 283 -17.18 -7.31 -6.40
N ARG A 284 -17.98 -7.92 -7.27
CA ARG A 284 -19.42 -8.13 -7.01
C ARG A 284 -19.66 -9.09 -5.86
N LEU A 285 -18.92 -10.19 -5.79
CA LEU A 285 -19.01 -11.15 -4.71
C LEU A 285 -18.59 -10.51 -3.38
N TYR A 286 -17.44 -9.83 -3.38
CA TYR A 286 -16.95 -9.08 -2.22
C TYR A 286 -17.99 -8.09 -1.69
N THR A 287 -18.59 -7.29 -2.56
CA THR A 287 -19.63 -6.33 -2.16
C THR A 287 -20.86 -7.02 -1.55
N ARG A 288 -21.27 -8.17 -2.05
CA ARG A 288 -22.38 -8.97 -1.49
C ARG A 288 -22.06 -9.53 -0.10
N LEU A 289 -20.83 -10.02 0.09
CA LEU A 289 -20.35 -10.52 1.38
C LEU A 289 -20.30 -9.41 2.43
N VAL A 290 -19.70 -8.26 2.08
CA VAL A 290 -19.67 -7.09 2.96
C VAL A 290 -21.09 -6.62 3.30
N ALA A 291 -21.99 -6.53 2.32
CA ALA A 291 -23.38 -6.15 2.54
C ALA A 291 -24.10 -7.13 3.49
N ALA A 292 -23.86 -8.46 3.38
CA ALA A 292 -24.41 -9.43 4.32
C ALA A 292 -23.84 -9.24 5.73
N CYS A 293 -22.56 -8.93 5.86
CA CYS A 293 -21.93 -8.64 7.16
C CYS A 293 -22.47 -7.33 7.77
N CYS A 294 -22.80 -6.32 6.96
CA CYS A 294 -23.42 -5.06 7.45
C CYS A 294 -24.79 -5.26 8.09
N HIS A 295 -25.50 -6.38 7.81
CA HIS A 295 -26.75 -6.71 8.49
C HIS A 295 -26.55 -7.27 9.91
N GLN A 296 -25.34 -7.51 10.33
CA GLN A 296 -25.06 -7.95 11.68
C GLN A 296 -25.46 -6.89 12.72
N LYS A 297 -26.09 -7.32 13.80
CA LYS A 297 -26.61 -6.44 14.85
C LYS A 297 -25.61 -5.41 15.39
N TYR A 298 -24.35 -5.74 15.38
CA TYR A 298 -23.28 -4.93 15.97
C TYR A 298 -22.37 -4.27 14.93
N ALA A 299 -22.72 -4.35 13.64
CA ALA A 299 -22.02 -3.64 12.60
C ALA A 299 -22.20 -2.11 12.76
N THR A 300 -21.15 -1.35 12.55
CA THR A 300 -21.13 0.10 12.74
C THR A 300 -20.54 0.86 11.57
N GLY A 301 -19.94 0.18 10.61
CA GLY A 301 -19.34 0.75 9.41
C GLY A 301 -18.47 -0.27 8.68
N VAL A 302 -17.93 0.11 7.56
CA VAL A 302 -17.04 -0.70 6.73
C VAL A 302 -15.73 0.05 6.55
N TYR A 303 -14.61 -0.64 6.72
CA TYR A 303 -13.30 -0.14 6.37
C TYR A 303 -12.71 -0.97 5.22
N THR A 304 -12.43 -0.34 4.10
CA THR A 304 -11.83 -0.97 2.93
C THR A 304 -11.09 0.06 2.07
N SER A 305 -9.97 -0.33 1.48
CA SER A 305 -9.17 0.52 0.58
C SER A 305 -8.85 1.91 1.17
N GLY A 306 -8.50 1.96 2.46
CA GLY A 306 -8.14 3.20 3.15
C GLY A 306 -9.31 4.16 3.41
N VAL A 307 -10.57 3.71 3.32
CA VAL A 307 -11.76 4.54 3.55
C VAL A 307 -12.74 3.83 4.50
N VAL A 308 -13.32 4.61 5.43
CA VAL A 308 -14.40 4.14 6.31
C VAL A 308 -15.74 4.58 5.73
N PHE A 309 -16.69 3.65 5.58
CA PHE A 309 -18.03 3.88 5.06
C PHE A 309 -19.09 3.61 6.13
N GLU A 310 -20.26 4.27 6.00
CA GLU A 310 -21.45 4.00 6.80
C GLU A 310 -22.08 2.64 6.46
#